data_363fe19a90d4dc8987e175d9f82a6473
#
_entry.id   363fe19a90d4dc8987e175d9f82a6473
#
_cell.length_a   1.000
_cell.length_b   1.000
_cell.length_c   1.000
_cell.angle_alpha   90.00
_cell.angle_beta   90.00
_cell.angle_gamma   90.00
#
_symmetry.space_group_name_H-M   'P 1'
#
loop_
_entity.id
_entity.type
_entity.pdbx_description
1 polymer ?
#
loop_
_entity_poly.entity_id
_entity_poly.type
_entity_poly.pdbx_seq_one_letter_code
_entity_poly.pdbx_strand_id
1 'polypeptide(L)'
;MFGWEFPPHIAGGLGTASYGLTRGLAKHGIEVIFVVPKAYGDEDQRFVRVVNASEIETPFGDTREQDVWEKLTFIHIDSNMVPYVAPEEFDSYAEEYRRTGRTILDKEGWTERYSFSGKYGANLMEEVARYAMVAAQVARDLAGQFDLIHAHDWLTYYAGIAAKRVSGKPLVVHMHATEFDRSGEHVNPQVYEIERAGMTEADRVIAVSNLRRNLVIEKYGI
;
A
#
# COMPACT_ATOMS: atom_id res chain seq x y z
N MET A 1 6.15 8.61 4.37
CA MET A 1 5.59 7.46 5.11
C MET A 1 4.24 7.11 4.48
N PHE A 2 3.94 5.84 4.32
CA PHE A 2 2.64 5.36 3.85
C PHE A 2 1.88 4.73 5.02
N GLY A 3 0.67 5.22 5.28
CA GLY A 3 -0.25 4.69 6.27
C GLY A 3 -1.65 4.55 5.69
N TRP A 4 -2.54 3.86 6.41
CA TRP A 4 -3.91 3.66 5.96
C TRP A 4 -4.88 4.69 6.54
N GLU A 5 -4.58 5.14 7.74
CA GLU A 5 -5.41 6.08 8.50
C GLU A 5 -4.54 7.06 9.30
N PHE A 6 -5.06 8.24 9.57
CA PHE A 6 -4.41 9.26 10.38
C PHE A 6 -5.44 10.02 11.23
N PRO A 7 -5.12 10.41 12.49
CA PRO A 7 -6.06 11.14 13.33
C PRO A 7 -6.55 12.47 12.74
N PRO A 8 -7.84 12.82 12.94
CA PRO A 8 -8.79 12.20 13.86
C PRO A 8 -9.53 10.98 13.30
N HIS A 9 -9.39 10.69 12.01
CA HIS A 9 -10.11 9.62 11.30
C HIS A 9 -9.37 8.28 11.40
N ILE A 10 -9.48 7.65 12.55
CA ILE A 10 -8.85 6.35 12.82
C ILE A 10 -9.90 5.33 13.26
N ALA A 11 -9.73 4.09 12.82
CA ALA A 11 -10.56 2.97 13.22
C ALA A 11 -9.92 2.09 14.32
N GLY A 12 -8.59 2.21 14.48
CA GLY A 12 -7.87 1.33 15.38
C GLY A 12 -6.51 1.85 15.86
N GLY A 13 -5.69 0.92 16.32
CA GLY A 13 -4.39 1.21 16.91
C GLY A 13 -3.33 1.68 15.92
N LEU A 14 -3.48 1.34 14.63
CA LEU A 14 -2.49 1.65 13.59
C LEU A 14 -2.32 3.16 13.39
N GLY A 15 -3.43 3.90 13.27
CA GLY A 15 -3.40 5.36 13.15
C GLY A 15 -2.85 6.05 14.39
N THR A 16 -3.18 5.53 15.59
CA THR A 16 -2.61 6.04 16.85
C THR A 16 -1.10 5.81 16.94
N ALA A 17 -0.62 4.63 16.53
CA ALA A 17 0.80 4.30 16.51
C ALA A 17 1.56 5.17 15.51
N SER A 18 1.01 5.34 14.31
CA SER A 18 1.59 6.19 13.25
C SER A 18 1.69 7.65 13.70
N TYR A 19 0.65 8.18 14.34
CA TYR A 19 0.67 9.53 14.90
C TYR A 19 1.70 9.69 16.02
N GLY A 20 1.78 8.71 16.93
CA GLY A 20 2.79 8.71 17.98
C GLY A 20 4.21 8.70 17.43
N LEU A 21 4.44 7.90 16.39
CA LEU A 21 5.73 7.81 15.72
C LEU A 21 6.10 9.12 15.00
N THR A 22 5.19 9.75 14.26
CA THR A 22 5.46 11.02 13.58
C THR A 22 5.84 12.12 14.58
N ARG A 23 5.15 12.19 15.73
CA ARG A 23 5.53 13.11 16.82
C ARG A 23 6.89 12.80 17.42
N GLY A 24 7.23 11.52 17.54
CA GLY A 24 8.55 11.09 18.02
C GLY A 24 9.65 11.50 17.05
N LEU A 25 9.46 11.23 15.76
CA LEU A 25 10.41 11.58 14.70
C LEU A 25 10.64 13.09 14.61
N ALA A 26 9.58 13.89 14.69
CA ALA A 26 9.68 15.35 14.69
C ALA A 26 10.54 15.90 15.83
N LYS A 27 10.52 15.29 17.03
CA LYS A 27 11.40 15.66 18.15
C LYS A 27 12.89 15.42 17.86
N HIS A 28 13.18 14.56 16.91
CA HIS A 28 14.53 14.28 16.44
C HIS A 28 14.91 15.03 15.17
N GLY A 29 14.12 16.04 14.79
CA GLY A 29 14.37 16.86 13.59
C GLY A 29 14.10 16.14 12.26
N ILE A 30 13.33 15.05 12.28
CA ILE A 30 12.96 14.32 11.07
C ILE A 30 11.64 14.87 10.55
N GLU A 31 11.66 15.33 9.33
CA GLU A 31 10.45 15.76 8.61
C GLU A 31 9.72 14.56 8.06
N VAL A 32 8.40 14.53 8.23
CA VAL A 32 7.55 13.44 7.76
C VAL A 32 6.52 13.94 6.79
N ILE A 33 6.50 13.34 5.59
CA ILE A 33 5.39 13.41 4.66
C ILE A 33 4.60 12.11 4.82
N PHE A 34 3.36 12.21 5.30
CA PHE A 34 2.51 11.06 5.58
C PHE A 34 1.40 10.95 4.54
N VAL A 35 1.44 9.90 3.76
CA VAL A 35 0.47 9.66 2.69
C VAL A 35 -0.61 8.72 3.21
N VAL A 36 -1.87 9.09 3.01
CA VAL A 36 -3.04 8.25 3.32
C VAL A 36 -3.91 8.07 2.07
N PRO A 37 -4.63 6.96 1.92
CA PRO A 37 -5.57 6.78 0.81
C PRO A 37 -6.58 7.92 0.74
N LYS A 38 -7.12 8.34 1.89
CA LYS A 38 -8.08 9.43 2.00
C LYS A 38 -7.78 10.30 3.21
N ALA A 39 -7.63 11.59 2.97
CA ALA A 39 -7.64 12.63 3.98
C ALA A 39 -8.94 13.42 3.93
N TYR A 40 -9.34 13.99 5.05
CA TYR A 40 -10.60 14.73 5.23
C TYR A 40 -10.39 16.23 5.38
N GLY A 41 -9.12 16.66 5.57
CA GLY A 41 -8.73 18.06 5.66
C GLY A 41 -8.68 18.61 7.08
N ASP A 42 -8.99 17.81 8.09
CA ASP A 42 -8.96 18.15 9.52
C ASP A 42 -7.89 17.35 10.31
N GLU A 43 -6.99 16.66 9.60
CA GLU A 43 -5.88 15.94 10.21
C GLU A 43 -4.92 16.86 10.96
N ASP A 44 -4.39 16.38 12.09
CA ASP A 44 -3.41 17.13 12.89
C ASP A 44 -2.03 17.16 12.21
N GLN A 45 -1.76 18.22 11.46
CA GLN A 45 -0.53 18.39 10.70
C GLN A 45 0.57 19.17 11.45
N ARG A 46 0.48 19.31 12.77
CA ARG A 46 1.50 20.08 13.56
C ARG A 46 2.90 19.48 13.47
N PHE A 47 3.03 18.19 13.20
CA PHE A 47 4.30 17.46 13.20
C PHE A 47 4.55 16.68 11.90
N VAL A 48 3.67 16.85 10.90
CA VAL A 48 3.66 16.04 9.70
C VAL A 48 2.93 16.76 8.60
N ARG A 49 3.36 16.59 7.35
CA ARG A 49 2.58 16.99 6.18
C ARG A 49 1.77 15.76 5.73
N VAL A 50 0.44 15.87 5.76
CA VAL A 50 -0.45 14.82 5.26
C VAL A 50 -0.71 15.03 3.78
N VAL A 51 -0.62 13.94 3.00
CA VAL A 51 -0.91 13.91 1.56
C VAL A 51 -2.09 12.97 1.33
N ASN A 52 -3.11 13.46 0.64
CA ASN A 52 -4.31 12.73 0.27
C ASN A 52 -4.11 12.04 -1.09
N ALA A 53 -4.01 10.71 -1.10
CA ALA A 53 -3.82 9.94 -2.34
C ALA A 53 -5.01 10.09 -3.31
N SER A 54 -6.23 10.35 -2.80
CA SER A 54 -7.41 10.60 -3.64
C SER A 54 -7.31 11.87 -4.50
N GLU A 55 -6.40 12.78 -4.19
CA GLU A 55 -6.21 14.04 -4.93
C GLU A 55 -5.09 13.97 -5.97
N ILE A 56 -4.34 12.87 -6.00
CA ILE A 56 -3.20 12.70 -6.90
C ILE A 56 -3.68 12.22 -8.26
N GLU A 57 -3.32 12.93 -9.30
CA GLU A 57 -3.52 12.51 -10.68
C GLU A 57 -2.47 11.47 -11.06
N THR A 58 -2.92 10.28 -11.41
CA THR A 58 -2.06 9.16 -11.77
C THR A 58 -2.13 8.92 -13.27
N PRO A 59 -0.99 8.85 -13.99
CA PRO A 59 -1.01 8.53 -15.41
C PRO A 59 -1.61 7.15 -15.62
N PHE A 60 -2.46 7.06 -16.65
CA PHE A 60 -3.06 5.81 -17.04
C PHE A 60 -2.04 4.97 -17.85
N GLY A 61 -1.80 3.72 -17.46
CA GLY A 61 -1.04 2.78 -18.29
C GLY A 61 0.48 3.03 -18.36
N ASP A 62 1.14 3.52 -17.30
CA ASP A 62 2.60 3.60 -17.29
C ASP A 62 3.22 2.20 -17.28
N THR A 63 3.65 1.73 -18.47
CA THR A 63 4.24 0.41 -18.72
C THR A 63 5.52 0.14 -17.93
N ARG A 64 6.15 1.18 -17.33
CA ARG A 64 7.33 1.02 -16.48
C ARG A 64 7.04 0.38 -15.12
N GLU A 65 5.76 0.25 -14.77
CA GLU A 65 5.29 -0.41 -13.55
C GLU A 65 4.66 -1.78 -13.83
N GLN A 66 4.87 -2.31 -15.02
CA GLN A 66 4.28 -3.57 -15.49
C GLN A 66 4.49 -4.72 -14.49
N ASP A 67 5.67 -4.81 -13.84
CA ASP A 67 5.96 -5.82 -12.82
C ASP A 67 5.09 -5.67 -11.55
N VAL A 68 4.77 -4.42 -11.15
CA VAL A 68 3.87 -4.17 -10.01
C VAL A 68 2.45 -4.53 -10.42
N TRP A 69 2.07 -4.15 -11.64
CA TRP A 69 0.79 -4.48 -12.25
C TRP A 69 0.58 -5.97 -12.43
N GLU A 70 1.57 -6.68 -12.94
CA GLU A 70 1.50 -8.14 -13.12
C GLU A 70 1.31 -8.85 -11.78
N LYS A 71 2.05 -8.44 -10.73
CA LYS A 71 1.87 -9.01 -9.40
C LYS A 71 0.52 -8.66 -8.78
N LEU A 72 0.05 -7.42 -8.95
CA LEU A 72 -1.27 -6.97 -8.48
C LEU A 72 -2.40 -7.63 -9.26
N THR A 73 -2.26 -7.76 -10.57
CA THR A 73 -3.22 -8.44 -11.45
C THR A 73 -3.21 -9.94 -11.19
N PHE A 74 -2.05 -10.56 -10.92
CA PHE A 74 -1.93 -11.97 -10.55
C PHE A 74 -2.68 -12.27 -9.24
N ILE A 75 -2.55 -11.41 -8.23
CA ILE A 75 -3.32 -11.51 -6.99
C ILE A 75 -4.83 -11.37 -7.27
N HIS A 76 -5.19 -10.57 -8.25
CA HIS A 76 -6.59 -10.35 -8.64
C HIS A 76 -7.18 -11.52 -9.45
N ILE A 77 -6.38 -12.16 -10.30
CA ILE A 77 -6.82 -13.22 -11.23
C ILE A 77 -6.79 -14.62 -10.59
N ASP A 78 -5.82 -14.91 -9.72
CA ASP A 78 -5.66 -16.23 -9.12
C ASP A 78 -6.54 -16.45 -7.88
N SER A 79 -7.20 -15.42 -7.41
CA SER A 79 -8.16 -15.54 -6.31
C SER A 79 -9.59 -15.60 -6.85
N ASN A 80 -10.18 -16.78 -6.82
CA ASN A 80 -11.64 -16.96 -6.90
C ASN A 80 -12.41 -16.26 -5.77
N MET A 81 -11.77 -15.33 -5.08
CA MET A 81 -12.27 -14.53 -3.98
C MET A 81 -12.06 -13.04 -4.24
N VAL A 82 -12.40 -12.56 -5.44
CA VAL A 82 -12.71 -11.14 -5.64
C VAL A 82 -14.15 -10.97 -5.16
N PRO A 83 -14.37 -10.39 -3.98
CA PRO A 83 -15.69 -10.47 -3.36
C PRO A 83 -16.79 -9.72 -4.11
N TYR A 84 -16.52 -8.96 -5.17
CA TYR A 84 -17.51 -8.04 -5.75
C TYR A 84 -17.36 -7.71 -7.24
N VAL A 85 -16.71 -8.56 -8.03
CA VAL A 85 -16.92 -8.53 -9.49
C VAL A 85 -17.81 -9.72 -9.81
N ALA A 86 -18.89 -9.49 -10.54
CA ALA A 86 -19.76 -10.59 -10.97
C ALA A 86 -18.91 -11.58 -11.79
N PRO A 87 -19.11 -12.91 -11.64
CA PRO A 87 -18.32 -13.92 -12.37
C PRO A 87 -18.28 -13.67 -13.88
N GLU A 88 -19.37 -13.15 -14.45
CA GLU A 88 -19.50 -12.84 -15.87
C GLU A 88 -18.61 -11.65 -16.31
N GLU A 89 -18.40 -10.67 -15.43
CA GLU A 89 -17.49 -9.53 -15.69
C GLU A 89 -16.04 -9.96 -15.57
N PHE A 90 -15.73 -10.83 -14.61
CA PHE A 90 -14.39 -11.38 -14.42
C PHE A 90 -13.94 -12.17 -15.66
N ASP A 91 -14.77 -13.04 -16.20
CA ASP A 91 -14.46 -13.83 -17.40
C ASP A 91 -14.23 -12.92 -18.62
N SER A 92 -15.00 -11.84 -18.76
CA SER A 92 -14.83 -10.89 -19.86
C SER A 92 -13.51 -10.12 -19.76
N TYR A 93 -13.09 -9.68 -18.57
CA TYR A 93 -11.81 -9.01 -18.34
C TYR A 93 -10.62 -9.97 -18.51
N ALA A 94 -10.74 -11.20 -18.05
CA ALA A 94 -9.72 -12.22 -18.20
C ALA A 94 -9.54 -12.65 -19.67
N GLU A 95 -10.62 -12.76 -20.44
CA GLU A 95 -10.57 -13.06 -21.89
C GLU A 95 -9.98 -11.90 -22.68
N GLU A 96 -10.32 -10.66 -22.37
CA GLU A 96 -9.80 -9.49 -23.05
C GLU A 96 -8.30 -9.31 -22.76
N TYR A 97 -7.86 -9.53 -21.54
CA TYR A 97 -6.44 -9.56 -21.19
C TYR A 97 -5.68 -10.68 -21.91
N ARG A 98 -6.23 -11.91 -21.95
CA ARG A 98 -5.61 -13.02 -22.70
C ARG A 98 -5.53 -12.76 -24.20
N ARG A 99 -6.51 -12.07 -24.75
CA ARG A 99 -6.60 -11.79 -26.20
C ARG A 99 -5.70 -10.64 -26.63
N THR A 100 -5.56 -9.61 -25.80
CA THR A 100 -4.91 -8.35 -26.19
C THR A 100 -3.55 -8.16 -25.55
N GLY A 101 -3.25 -8.88 -24.46
CA GLY A 101 -2.08 -8.60 -23.61
C GLY A 101 -2.13 -7.19 -22.99
N ARG A 102 -3.29 -6.53 -23.09
CA ARG A 102 -3.52 -5.15 -22.65
C ARG A 102 -4.80 -5.12 -21.83
N THR A 103 -4.74 -4.49 -20.70
CA THR A 103 -5.95 -4.09 -20.00
C THR A 103 -6.65 -3.00 -20.81
N ILE A 104 -7.97 -2.82 -20.63
CA ILE A 104 -8.82 -1.77 -21.23
C ILE A 104 -8.26 -0.34 -21.00
N LEU A 105 -7.13 -0.25 -20.38
CA LEU A 105 -6.45 0.89 -19.78
C LEU A 105 -5.41 1.57 -20.71
N ASP A 106 -5.26 1.12 -21.95
CA ASP A 106 -4.34 1.72 -22.94
C ASP A 106 -4.93 2.98 -23.58
N LYS A 107 -5.03 4.05 -22.81
CA LYS A 107 -5.21 5.40 -23.34
C LYS A 107 -3.99 6.22 -22.96
N GLU A 108 -3.00 6.24 -23.83
CA GLU A 108 -1.83 7.09 -23.68
C GLU A 108 -2.23 8.55 -23.42
N GLY A 109 -1.71 9.14 -22.36
CA GLY A 109 -1.89 10.56 -22.02
C GLY A 109 -3.12 10.88 -21.17
N TRP A 110 -3.83 9.90 -20.63
CA TRP A 110 -4.93 10.14 -19.70
C TRP A 110 -4.42 10.04 -18.24
N THR A 111 -4.90 10.94 -17.40
CA THR A 111 -4.70 10.88 -15.95
C THR A 111 -6.02 10.54 -15.27
N GLU A 112 -5.97 9.76 -14.22
CA GLU A 112 -7.12 9.38 -13.41
C GLU A 112 -6.87 9.70 -11.93
N ARG A 113 -7.93 10.08 -11.23
CA ARG A 113 -7.92 10.19 -9.77
C ARG A 113 -8.70 9.03 -9.20
N TYR A 114 -8.04 8.25 -8.35
CA TYR A 114 -8.70 7.14 -7.67
C TYR A 114 -9.45 7.63 -6.44
N SER A 115 -10.70 7.20 -6.33
CA SER A 115 -11.48 7.43 -5.12
C SER A 115 -11.21 6.31 -4.11
N PHE A 116 -10.85 6.68 -2.89
CA PHE A 116 -10.64 5.74 -1.78
C PHE A 116 -11.70 5.97 -0.72
N SER A 117 -12.18 4.88 -0.11
CA SER A 117 -13.03 4.96 1.07
C SER A 117 -12.21 5.28 2.33
N GLY A 118 -10.95 4.84 2.36
CA GLY A 118 -10.08 4.89 3.53
C GLY A 118 -10.56 4.00 4.67
N LYS A 119 -11.45 3.04 4.40
CA LYS A 119 -12.08 2.14 5.37
C LYS A 119 -11.65 0.70 5.13
N TYR A 120 -11.86 -0.15 6.14
CA TYR A 120 -11.63 -1.59 6.05
C TYR A 120 -12.90 -2.27 5.49
N GLY A 121 -13.24 -1.97 4.25
CA GLY A 121 -14.47 -2.41 3.59
C GLY A 121 -14.26 -3.57 2.62
N ALA A 122 -15.33 -3.89 1.89
CA ALA A 122 -15.37 -4.99 0.96
C ALA A 122 -14.35 -4.86 -0.20
N ASN A 123 -14.04 -3.64 -0.62
CA ASN A 123 -13.12 -3.33 -1.73
C ASN A 123 -11.67 -3.10 -1.24
N LEU A 124 -11.31 -3.59 -0.04
CA LEU A 124 -10.03 -3.27 0.59
C LEU A 124 -8.83 -3.68 -0.27
N MET A 125 -8.87 -4.86 -0.88
CA MET A 125 -7.79 -5.34 -1.74
C MET A 125 -7.61 -4.48 -2.99
N GLU A 126 -8.71 -4.04 -3.59
CA GLU A 126 -8.70 -3.13 -4.73
C GLU A 126 -8.14 -1.75 -4.34
N GLU A 127 -8.55 -1.24 -3.17
CA GLU A 127 -7.99 0.02 -2.65
C GLU A 127 -6.48 -0.10 -2.36
N VAL A 128 -6.02 -1.23 -1.82
CA VAL A 128 -4.59 -1.51 -1.61
C VAL A 128 -3.81 -1.49 -2.94
N ALA A 129 -4.36 -2.12 -3.97
CA ALA A 129 -3.76 -2.13 -5.30
C ALA A 129 -3.69 -0.73 -5.92
N ARG A 130 -4.80 0.01 -5.91
CA ARG A 130 -4.86 1.40 -6.40
C ARG A 130 -3.93 2.32 -5.62
N TYR A 131 -3.83 2.11 -4.30
CA TYR A 131 -2.95 2.90 -3.46
C TYR A 131 -1.48 2.72 -3.83
N ALA A 132 -1.06 1.53 -4.23
CA ALA A 132 0.29 1.29 -4.73
C ALA A 132 0.60 2.08 -6.01
N MET A 133 -0.38 2.20 -6.92
CA MET A 133 -0.22 2.99 -8.15
C MET A 133 -0.06 4.47 -7.86
N VAL A 134 -0.94 4.99 -7.01
CA VAL A 134 -0.87 6.39 -6.59
C VAL A 134 0.44 6.66 -5.83
N ALA A 135 0.92 5.72 -5.02
CA ALA A 135 2.17 5.85 -4.28
C ALA A 135 3.40 6.01 -5.19
N ALA A 136 3.42 5.32 -6.34
CA ALA A 136 4.46 5.51 -7.34
C ALA A 136 4.44 6.95 -7.89
N GLN A 137 3.26 7.50 -8.20
CA GLN A 137 3.14 8.88 -8.66
C GLN A 137 3.52 9.88 -7.56
N VAL A 138 3.06 9.68 -6.34
CA VAL A 138 3.48 10.50 -5.17
C VAL A 138 5.00 10.52 -5.04
N ALA A 139 5.67 9.37 -5.20
CA ALA A 139 7.12 9.31 -5.10
C ALA A 139 7.83 10.06 -6.24
N ARG A 140 7.24 10.12 -7.44
CA ARG A 140 7.74 10.96 -8.55
C ARG A 140 7.55 12.45 -8.27
N ASP A 141 6.36 12.86 -7.84
CA ASP A 141 6.01 14.25 -7.56
C ASP A 141 6.84 14.83 -6.42
N LEU A 142 7.20 13.98 -5.46
CA LEU A 142 8.03 14.35 -4.30
C LEU A 142 9.52 14.04 -4.51
N ALA A 143 9.96 13.82 -5.75
CA ALA A 143 11.36 13.50 -6.05
C ALA A 143 12.29 14.55 -5.44
N GLY A 144 13.31 14.08 -4.71
CA GLY A 144 14.27 14.96 -4.01
C GLY A 144 13.76 15.57 -2.68
N GLN A 145 12.52 15.30 -2.28
CA GLN A 145 11.95 15.82 -1.02
C GLN A 145 11.94 14.77 0.11
N PHE A 146 12.42 13.56 -0.14
CA PHE A 146 12.52 12.51 0.88
C PHE A 146 13.74 11.63 0.69
N ASP A 147 14.22 11.03 1.77
CA ASP A 147 15.40 10.18 1.81
C ASP A 147 15.08 8.72 2.10
N LEU A 148 13.94 8.46 2.71
CA LEU A 148 13.52 7.15 3.19
C LEU A 148 12.02 6.95 2.95
N ILE A 149 11.65 5.73 2.56
CA ILE A 149 10.26 5.28 2.49
C ILE A 149 9.98 4.41 3.71
N HIS A 150 8.84 4.67 4.37
CA HIS A 150 8.40 3.90 5.53
C HIS A 150 6.94 3.50 5.33
N ALA A 151 6.65 2.20 5.26
CA ALA A 151 5.33 1.64 5.03
C ALA A 151 4.84 0.88 6.28
N HIS A 152 3.58 1.09 6.65
CA HIS A 152 2.96 0.57 7.87
C HIS A 152 1.91 -0.48 7.57
N ASP A 153 2.18 -1.72 7.97
CA ASP A 153 1.36 -2.90 7.75
C ASP A 153 1.07 -3.24 6.27
N TRP A 154 0.52 -4.41 6.04
CA TRP A 154 0.29 -5.00 4.73
C TRP A 154 -0.49 -4.10 3.77
N LEU A 155 -1.40 -3.29 4.27
CA LEU A 155 -2.20 -2.34 3.48
C LEU A 155 -1.35 -1.34 2.69
N THR A 156 -0.12 -1.09 3.15
CA THR A 156 0.77 -0.07 2.57
C THR A 156 2.05 -0.64 1.98
N TYR A 157 2.28 -1.94 2.10
CA TYR A 157 3.54 -2.54 1.65
C TYR A 157 3.73 -2.41 0.15
N TYR A 158 2.69 -2.65 -0.65
CA TYR A 158 2.78 -2.43 -2.10
C TYR A 158 2.98 -0.96 -2.47
N ALA A 159 2.39 -0.03 -1.71
CA ALA A 159 2.68 1.39 -1.88
C ALA A 159 4.16 1.71 -1.62
N GLY A 160 4.74 1.14 -0.56
CA GLY A 160 6.17 1.24 -0.26
C GLY A 160 7.05 0.68 -1.36
N ILE A 161 6.73 -0.52 -1.86
CA ILE A 161 7.47 -1.17 -2.95
C ILE A 161 7.41 -0.34 -4.24
N ALA A 162 6.22 0.14 -4.62
CA ALA A 162 6.03 0.97 -5.80
C ALA A 162 6.85 2.27 -5.71
N ALA A 163 6.79 2.95 -4.56
CA ALA A 163 7.58 4.15 -4.32
C ALA A 163 9.09 3.89 -4.35
N LYS A 164 9.57 2.76 -3.76
CA LYS A 164 10.97 2.34 -3.81
C LYS A 164 11.44 2.16 -5.25
N ARG A 165 10.67 1.47 -6.08
CA ARG A 165 11.03 1.17 -7.47
C ARG A 165 11.22 2.41 -8.32
N VAL A 166 10.35 3.41 -8.16
CA VAL A 166 10.42 4.64 -8.97
C VAL A 166 11.43 5.65 -8.44
N SER A 167 11.68 5.68 -7.13
CA SER A 167 12.57 6.66 -6.50
C SER A 167 13.99 6.17 -6.24
N GLY A 168 14.19 4.84 -6.16
CA GLY A 168 15.45 4.23 -5.74
C GLY A 168 15.79 4.45 -4.26
N LYS A 169 14.85 5.02 -3.46
CA LYS A 169 15.06 5.27 -2.03
C LYS A 169 14.84 4.00 -1.21
N PRO A 170 15.56 3.84 -0.08
CA PRO A 170 15.41 2.66 0.77
C PRO A 170 14.02 2.57 1.38
N LEU A 171 13.51 1.34 1.48
CA LEU A 171 12.21 1.01 2.06
C LEU A 171 12.39 0.36 3.44
N VAL A 172 11.73 0.93 4.42
CA VAL A 172 11.48 0.31 5.72
C VAL A 172 10.01 -0.09 5.79
N VAL A 173 9.74 -1.34 6.15
CA VAL A 173 8.38 -1.77 6.49
C VAL A 173 8.25 -1.95 7.99
N HIS A 174 7.12 -1.52 8.52
CA HIS A 174 6.80 -1.60 9.94
C HIS A 174 5.62 -2.53 10.15
N MET A 175 5.87 -3.69 10.68
CA MET A 175 4.87 -4.71 10.93
C MET A 175 4.31 -4.53 12.35
N HIS A 176 3.03 -4.14 12.43
CA HIS A 176 2.30 -4.00 13.67
C HIS A 176 1.58 -5.29 14.05
N ALA A 177 0.98 -5.97 13.07
CA ALA A 177 0.37 -7.28 13.21
C ALA A 177 0.47 -8.06 11.90
N THR A 178 0.64 -9.36 11.99
CA THR A 178 0.61 -10.26 10.82
C THR A 178 -0.79 -10.87 10.63
N GLU A 179 -0.99 -11.53 9.50
CA GLU A 179 -2.20 -12.30 9.27
C GLU A 179 -2.37 -13.42 10.30
N PHE A 180 -1.27 -14.03 10.77
CA PHE A 180 -1.32 -15.02 11.86
C PHE A 180 -1.84 -14.44 13.19
N ASP A 181 -1.65 -13.14 13.43
CA ASP A 181 -2.21 -12.47 14.61
C ASP A 181 -3.71 -12.23 14.50
N ARG A 182 -4.20 -12.09 13.28
CA ARG A 182 -5.61 -11.80 12.98
C ARG A 182 -6.45 -13.07 12.84
N SER A 183 -5.91 -14.11 12.21
CA SER A 183 -6.65 -15.32 11.83
C SER A 183 -6.08 -16.63 12.40
N GLY A 184 -5.01 -16.57 13.20
CA GLY A 184 -4.32 -17.77 13.69
C GLY A 184 -3.75 -18.60 12.54
N GLU A 185 -4.01 -19.91 12.54
CA GLU A 185 -3.51 -20.80 11.46
C GLU A 185 -4.39 -20.77 10.20
N HIS A 186 -5.51 -20.03 10.19
CA HIS A 186 -6.41 -19.88 9.04
C HIS A 186 -6.09 -18.60 8.25
N VAL A 187 -4.84 -18.46 7.83
CA VAL A 187 -4.35 -17.27 7.13
C VAL A 187 -5.06 -17.03 5.81
N ASN A 188 -5.39 -15.77 5.53
CA ASN A 188 -5.79 -15.34 4.20
C ASN A 188 -4.55 -15.37 3.29
N PRO A 189 -4.53 -16.21 2.22
CA PRO A 189 -3.35 -16.35 1.38
C PRO A 189 -2.92 -15.04 0.71
N GLN A 190 -3.87 -14.18 0.33
CA GLN A 190 -3.58 -12.91 -0.33
C GLN A 190 -2.86 -11.95 0.62
N VAL A 191 -3.37 -11.82 1.86
CA VAL A 191 -2.73 -10.98 2.87
C VAL A 191 -1.34 -11.50 3.22
N TYR A 192 -1.20 -12.82 3.38
CA TYR A 192 0.10 -13.46 3.63
C TYR A 192 1.12 -13.14 2.54
N GLU A 193 0.73 -13.24 1.25
CA GLU A 193 1.63 -12.95 0.14
C GLU A 193 2.00 -11.45 0.07
N ILE A 194 1.08 -10.54 0.38
CA ILE A 194 1.38 -9.10 0.46
C ILE A 194 2.37 -8.84 1.61
N GLU A 195 2.15 -9.43 2.77
CA GLU A 195 3.04 -9.29 3.93
C GLU A 195 4.43 -9.84 3.60
N ARG A 196 4.50 -11.03 3.02
CA ARG A 196 5.75 -11.66 2.61
C ARG A 196 6.50 -10.83 1.58
N ALA A 197 5.80 -10.38 0.53
CA ALA A 197 6.39 -9.54 -0.51
C ALA A 197 6.93 -8.22 0.07
N GLY A 198 6.15 -7.54 0.91
CA GLY A 198 6.56 -6.29 1.56
C GLY A 198 7.82 -6.45 2.39
N MET A 199 7.87 -7.48 3.22
CA MET A 199 9.02 -7.74 4.08
C MET A 199 10.25 -8.21 3.30
N THR A 200 10.08 -8.98 2.22
CA THR A 200 11.19 -9.44 1.35
C THR A 200 11.82 -8.29 0.57
N GLU A 201 11.00 -7.40 0.02
CA GLU A 201 11.44 -6.27 -0.80
C GLU A 201 12.00 -5.09 0.03
N ALA A 202 11.76 -5.09 1.34
CA ALA A 202 12.22 -4.03 2.23
C ALA A 202 13.73 -4.13 2.49
N ASP A 203 14.37 -2.97 2.67
CA ASP A 203 15.76 -2.88 3.12
C ASP A 203 15.87 -3.16 4.63
N ARG A 204 14.79 -2.88 5.37
CA ARG A 204 14.65 -3.18 6.80
C ARG A 204 13.21 -3.49 7.17
N VAL A 205 13.05 -4.44 8.08
CA VAL A 205 11.77 -4.79 8.69
C VAL A 205 11.79 -4.41 10.17
N ILE A 206 10.84 -3.62 10.61
CA ILE A 206 10.62 -3.28 12.02
C ILE A 206 9.46 -4.12 12.53
N ALA A 207 9.72 -4.91 13.58
CA ALA A 207 8.69 -5.62 14.33
C ALA A 207 8.47 -4.94 15.69
N VAL A 208 7.22 -4.76 16.09
CA VAL A 208 6.85 -4.05 17.33
C VAL A 208 7.26 -4.79 18.62
N SER A 209 7.68 -6.04 18.52
CA SER A 209 8.16 -6.83 19.67
C SER A 209 9.02 -8.01 19.21
N ASN A 210 9.78 -8.59 20.18
CA ASN A 210 10.53 -9.83 19.92
C ASN A 210 9.62 -11.00 19.56
N LEU A 211 8.41 -11.07 20.11
CA LEU A 211 7.43 -12.09 19.76
C LEU A 211 7.08 -12.00 18.27
N ARG A 212 6.77 -10.80 17.79
CA ARG A 212 6.46 -10.56 16.36
C ARG A 212 7.65 -10.81 15.46
N ARG A 213 8.85 -10.38 15.88
CA ARG A 213 10.08 -10.68 15.15
C ARG A 213 10.28 -12.18 14.96
N ASN A 214 10.11 -12.97 16.02
CA ASN A 214 10.27 -14.42 15.94
C ASN A 214 9.21 -15.07 15.03
N LEU A 215 7.97 -14.59 15.08
CA LEU A 215 6.91 -15.05 14.20
C LEU A 215 7.25 -14.76 12.72
N VAL A 216 7.76 -13.56 12.41
CA VAL A 216 8.19 -13.21 11.05
C VAL A 216 9.30 -14.14 10.57
N ILE A 217 10.30 -14.40 11.38
CA ILE A 217 11.38 -15.35 11.05
C ILE A 217 10.81 -16.76 10.80
N GLU A 218 9.92 -17.23 11.66
CA GLU A 218 9.39 -18.60 11.61
C GLU A 218 8.41 -18.81 10.45
N LYS A 219 7.45 -17.89 10.28
CA LYS A 219 6.32 -18.08 9.35
C LYS A 219 6.56 -17.51 7.96
N TYR A 220 7.42 -16.51 7.83
CA TYR A 220 7.71 -15.84 6.54
C TYR A 220 9.13 -16.10 6.03
N GLY A 221 10.04 -16.58 6.87
CA GLY A 221 11.43 -16.89 6.52
C GLY A 221 12.29 -15.64 6.29
N ILE A 222 12.01 -14.54 6.99
CA ILE A 222 12.63 -13.22 6.81
C ILE A 222 13.48 -12.85 8.03
#